data_054229b578c3a33547388a9d4286ff31
#
_entry.id   054229b578c3a33547388a9d4286ff31
#
_cell.length_a   1.000
_cell.length_b   1.000
_cell.length_c   1.000
_cell.angle_alpha   90.00
_cell.angle_beta   90.00
_cell.angle_gamma   90.00
#
_symmetry.space_group_name_H-M   'P 1'
#
loop_
_entity.id
_entity.type
_entity.pdbx_description
1 polymer ?
#
loop_
_entity_poly.entity_id
_entity_poly.type
_entity_poly.pdbx_seq_one_letter_code
_entity_poly.pdbx_strand_id
1 'polypeptide(L)'
;MTMTRLIAAFLLVVPLAAGADSSSCYNIQDPDRRAFCLGSTQRKTSYCYNIRDMDLRNYCLTLADGQRSNCYNIQSKDLKNQCLAGATK
;
A
#
# COMPACT_ATOMS: atom_id res chain seq x y z
N MET A 1 -41.05 -10.99 -12.69
CA MET A 1 -40.28 -11.68 -13.40
C MET A 1 -39.16 -10.99 -14.08
N THR A 2 -39.35 -9.97 -14.51
CA THR A 2 -38.35 -9.27 -15.22
C THR A 2 -37.34 -8.68 -14.33
N MET A 3 -37.60 -8.47 -13.15
CA MET A 3 -36.68 -7.88 -12.26
C MET A 3 -35.41 -8.63 -12.12
N THR A 4 -35.39 -9.84 -12.38
CA THR A 4 -34.19 -10.59 -12.23
C THR A 4 -33.01 -10.01 -12.94
N ARG A 5 -33.18 -9.45 -14.02
CA ARG A 5 -32.10 -8.93 -14.72
C ARG A 5 -31.41 -7.84 -14.03
N LEU A 6 -32.03 -7.11 -13.33
CA LEU A 6 -31.49 -6.00 -12.69
C LEU A 6 -30.38 -6.41 -11.81
N ILE A 7 -30.52 -7.40 -11.14
CA ILE A 7 -29.54 -7.89 -10.27
C ILE A 7 -28.23 -8.11 -10.90
N ALA A 8 -28.19 -8.63 -12.01
CA ALA A 8 -26.97 -8.90 -12.67
C ALA A 8 -26.14 -7.67 -12.83
N ALA A 9 -26.74 -6.64 -13.03
CA ALA A 9 -26.03 -5.44 -13.23
C ALA A 9 -25.09 -5.02 -12.17
N PHE A 10 -25.53 -5.02 -10.95
CA PHE A 10 -24.69 -4.53 -9.98
C PHE A 10 -23.53 -5.36 -9.65
N LEU A 11 -23.46 -6.47 -10.14
CA LEU A 11 -22.45 -7.33 -9.80
C LEU A 11 -21.18 -6.78 -10.40
N LEU A 12 -21.30 -6.07 -11.42
CA LEU A 12 -20.20 -5.55 -12.09
C LEU A 12 -19.45 -4.58 -11.28
N VAL A 13 -20.02 -4.06 -10.39
CA VAL A 13 -19.44 -3.09 -9.60
C VAL A 13 -18.28 -3.58 -8.88
N VAL A 14 -18.29 -4.72 -8.52
CA VAL A 14 -17.24 -5.29 -7.84
C VAL A 14 -15.88 -4.86 -8.19
N PRO A 15 -15.57 -4.68 -9.33
CA PRO A 15 -14.29 -4.33 -9.80
C PRO A 15 -13.47 -3.36 -9.05
N LEU A 16 -14.02 -2.82 -8.14
CA LEU A 16 -13.37 -1.92 -7.41
C LEU A 16 -12.13 -2.43 -6.87
N ALA A 17 -11.99 -3.60 -6.74
CA ALA A 17 -10.91 -4.21 -6.14
C ALA A 17 -9.68 -3.77 -6.89
N ALA A 18 -9.85 -3.26 -7.96
CA ALA A 18 -8.76 -2.84 -8.75
C ALA A 18 -7.87 -1.88 -8.02
N GLY A 19 -8.35 -1.30 -6.99
CA GLY A 19 -7.54 -0.37 -6.28
C GLY A 19 -6.25 -0.95 -5.75
N ALA A 20 -6.17 -2.22 -5.65
CA ALA A 20 -4.98 -2.82 -5.10
C ALA A 20 -3.99 -3.19 -6.20
N ASP A 21 -4.27 -2.82 -7.40
CA ASP A 21 -3.40 -3.18 -8.48
C ASP A 21 -2.10 -2.41 -8.45
N SER A 22 -0.98 -3.09 -8.44
CA SER A 22 0.31 -2.44 -8.40
C SER A 22 0.68 -1.81 -9.73
N SER A 23 -0.04 -2.08 -10.78
CA SER A 23 0.32 -1.50 -12.05
C SER A 23 0.19 0.01 -12.04
N SER A 24 -0.67 0.57 -11.20
CA SER A 24 -0.81 2.00 -11.15
C SER A 24 0.39 2.64 -10.46
N CYS A 25 1.21 1.87 -9.77
CA CYS A 25 2.37 2.41 -9.12
C CYS A 25 3.35 2.98 -10.16
N TYR A 26 3.36 2.39 -11.33
CA TYR A 26 4.30 2.84 -12.36
C TYR A 26 3.98 4.22 -12.92
N ASN A 27 2.83 4.75 -12.61
CA ASN A 27 2.48 6.08 -13.05
C ASN A 27 2.99 7.14 -12.07
N ILE A 28 3.51 6.73 -10.94
CA ILE A 28 4.04 7.65 -9.94
C ILE A 28 5.42 8.07 -10.38
N GLN A 29 5.65 9.36 -10.50
CA GLN A 29 6.92 9.84 -10.98
C GLN A 29 8.02 9.91 -9.95
N ASP A 30 7.71 10.17 -8.72
CA ASP A 30 8.71 10.25 -7.68
C ASP A 30 9.24 8.84 -7.41
N PRO A 31 10.53 8.58 -7.56
CA PRO A 31 11.09 7.24 -7.39
C PRO A 31 10.85 6.61 -6.03
N ASP A 32 10.95 7.42 -4.97
CA ASP A 32 10.74 6.87 -3.63
C ASP A 32 9.28 6.47 -3.44
N ARG A 33 8.35 7.28 -3.92
CA ARG A 33 6.96 6.95 -3.77
C ARG A 33 6.54 5.80 -4.67
N ARG A 34 7.18 5.68 -5.81
CA ARG A 34 6.89 4.57 -6.69
C ARG A 34 7.35 3.29 -6.02
N ALA A 35 8.55 3.30 -5.43
CA ALA A 35 9.07 2.12 -4.75
C ALA A 35 8.21 1.78 -3.54
N PHE A 36 7.72 2.79 -2.84
CA PHE A 36 6.86 2.57 -1.69
C PHE A 36 5.55 1.88 -2.15
N CYS A 37 5.00 2.36 -3.24
CA CYS A 37 3.77 1.80 -3.77
C CYS A 37 3.98 0.34 -4.15
N LEU A 38 5.07 0.05 -4.86
CA LEU A 38 5.35 -1.31 -5.28
C LEU A 38 5.65 -2.23 -4.10
N GLY A 39 6.43 -1.75 -3.17
CA GLY A 39 6.80 -2.56 -2.00
C GLY A 39 5.61 -2.90 -1.13
N SER A 40 4.75 -1.93 -0.91
CA SER A 40 3.61 -2.15 -0.03
C SER A 40 2.51 -2.95 -0.71
N THR A 41 2.24 -2.73 -1.99
CA THR A 41 1.17 -3.46 -2.64
C THR A 41 1.57 -4.89 -2.97
N GLN A 42 2.83 -5.12 -3.33
CA GLN A 42 3.27 -6.46 -3.64
C GLN A 42 3.87 -7.16 -2.44
N ARG A 43 3.98 -6.47 -1.33
CA ARG A 43 4.56 -7.01 -0.12
C ARG A 43 5.95 -7.54 -0.38
N LYS A 44 6.77 -6.74 -1.05
CA LYS A 44 8.13 -7.11 -1.34
C LYS A 44 9.09 -6.11 -0.77
N THR A 45 9.88 -6.52 0.19
CA THR A 45 10.81 -5.62 0.85
C THR A 45 11.91 -5.14 -0.09
N SER A 46 12.17 -5.87 -1.15
CA SER A 46 13.24 -5.45 -2.06
C SER A 46 12.95 -4.06 -2.66
N TYR A 47 11.70 -3.73 -2.89
CA TYR A 47 11.39 -2.42 -3.41
C TYR A 47 11.62 -1.36 -2.33
N CYS A 48 11.38 -1.72 -1.09
CA CYS A 48 11.55 -0.77 0.01
C CYS A 48 12.99 -0.32 0.15
N TYR A 49 13.93 -1.21 -0.12
CA TYR A 49 15.34 -0.87 0.02
C TYR A 49 15.83 0.09 -1.06
N ASN A 50 15.03 0.34 -2.07
CA ASN A 50 15.38 1.31 -3.08
C ASN A 50 14.96 2.72 -2.68
N ILE A 51 14.23 2.85 -1.60
CA ILE A 51 13.76 4.16 -1.15
C ILE A 51 14.90 4.88 -0.43
N ARG A 52 15.16 6.10 -0.81
CA ARG A 52 16.24 6.85 -0.20
C ARG A 52 15.83 7.52 1.09
N ASP A 53 14.61 7.96 1.19
CA ASP A 53 14.12 8.58 2.39
C ASP A 53 13.96 7.51 3.46
N MET A 54 14.73 7.61 4.54
CA MET A 54 14.75 6.58 5.57
C MET A 54 13.41 6.36 6.24
N ASP A 55 12.68 7.42 6.50
CA ASP A 55 11.38 7.26 7.15
C ASP A 55 10.41 6.51 6.24
N LEU A 56 10.39 6.85 4.97
CA LEU A 56 9.50 6.22 4.04
C LEU A 56 9.93 4.76 3.83
N ARG A 57 11.24 4.49 3.88
CA ARG A 57 11.72 3.13 3.73
C ARG A 57 11.24 2.28 4.90
N ASN A 58 11.35 2.80 6.12
CA ASN A 58 10.91 2.03 7.28
C ASN A 58 9.41 1.79 7.26
N TYR A 59 8.65 2.76 6.78
CA TYR A 59 7.21 2.59 6.69
C TYR A 59 6.91 1.50 5.64
N CYS A 60 7.63 1.54 4.52
CA CYS A 60 7.47 0.55 3.46
C CYS A 60 7.75 -0.85 3.99
N LEU A 61 8.84 -0.99 4.74
CA LEU A 61 9.21 -2.29 5.28
C LEU A 61 8.14 -2.84 6.21
N THR A 62 7.55 -1.98 7.03
CA THR A 62 6.49 -2.43 7.91
C THR A 62 5.31 -2.96 7.13
N LEU A 63 4.93 -2.27 6.06
CA LEU A 63 3.79 -2.70 5.27
C LEU A 63 4.12 -3.96 4.46
N ALA A 64 5.35 -4.08 4.04
CA ALA A 64 5.74 -5.22 3.22
C ALA A 64 5.92 -6.50 4.02
N ASP A 65 6.57 -6.43 5.18
CA ASP A 65 6.84 -7.64 5.94
C ASP A 65 6.02 -7.76 7.23
N GLY A 66 5.26 -6.76 7.55
CA GLY A 66 4.42 -6.83 8.74
C GLY A 66 5.13 -6.59 10.06
N GLN A 67 6.41 -6.20 10.02
CA GLN A 67 7.15 -6.01 11.26
C GLN A 67 6.98 -4.62 11.81
N ARG A 68 6.17 -4.53 12.83
CA ARG A 68 5.88 -3.27 13.47
C ARG A 68 7.10 -2.57 14.02
N SER A 69 8.13 -3.32 14.35
CA SER A 69 9.34 -2.72 14.90
C SER A 69 9.99 -1.69 13.97
N ASN A 70 9.76 -1.80 12.68
CA ASN A 70 10.33 -0.84 11.75
C ASN A 70 9.73 0.55 11.95
N CYS A 71 8.52 0.64 12.49
CA CYS A 71 7.90 1.93 12.71
C CYS A 71 8.66 2.76 13.74
N TYR A 72 9.29 2.10 14.70
CA TYR A 72 9.99 2.82 15.74
C TYR A 72 11.28 3.49 15.26
N ASN A 73 11.72 3.15 14.07
CA ASN A 73 12.90 3.77 13.50
C ASN A 73 12.55 5.03 12.72
N ILE A 74 11.26 5.33 12.59
CA ILE A 74 10.83 6.51 11.86
C ILE A 74 10.99 7.74 12.73
N GLN A 75 11.63 8.76 12.20
CA GLN A 75 11.88 9.95 12.97
C GLN A 75 10.73 10.95 12.96
N SER A 76 10.00 11.03 11.89
CA SER A 76 8.85 11.91 11.82
C SER A 76 7.77 11.36 12.74
N LYS A 77 7.38 12.12 13.74
CA LYS A 77 6.39 11.67 14.69
C LYS A 77 5.06 11.33 14.03
N ASP A 78 4.61 12.13 13.12
CA ASP A 78 3.35 11.86 12.46
C ASP A 78 3.43 10.59 11.61
N LEU A 79 4.52 10.40 10.90
CA LEU A 79 4.65 9.23 10.07
C LEU A 79 4.80 8.00 10.93
N LYS A 80 5.49 8.11 12.06
CA LYS A 80 5.65 6.98 12.96
C LYS A 80 4.27 6.56 13.48
N ASN A 81 3.45 7.53 13.85
CA ASN A 81 2.13 7.22 14.35
C ASN A 81 1.24 6.58 13.28
N GLN A 82 1.37 7.02 12.04
CA GLN A 82 0.61 6.42 10.97
C GLN A 82 1.07 4.99 10.73
N CYS A 83 2.38 4.77 10.83
CA CYS A 83 2.96 3.46 10.64
C CYS A 83 2.44 2.51 11.71
N LEU A 84 2.48 2.95 12.96
CA LEU A 84 2.02 2.11 14.06
C LEU A 84 0.53 1.81 13.96
N ALA A 85 -0.26 2.79 13.55
CA ALA A 85 -1.68 2.58 13.42
C ALA A 85 -1.98 1.57 12.31
N GLY A 86 -1.24 1.63 11.23
CA GLY A 86 -1.47 0.72 10.13
C GLY A 86 -0.96 -0.69 10.40
N ALA A 87 0.01 -0.80 11.29
CA ALA A 87 0.60 -2.09 11.58
C ALA A 87 -0.09 -2.87 12.68
N THR A 88 -1.09 -2.31 13.26
CA THR A 88 -1.79 -3.01 14.31
C THR A 88 -2.72 -4.07 13.82
N LYS A 89 -2.82 -4.32 12.60
CA LYS A 89 -3.73 -5.34 12.17
C LYS A 89 -3.12 -6.60 12.19
#